data_4dc9f6ba2983de3ba6c83cd2665e59d9
#
_entry.id   4dc9f6ba2983de3ba6c83cd2665e59d9
#
_cell.length_a   1.000
_cell.length_b   1.000
_cell.length_c   1.000
_cell.angle_alpha   90.00
_cell.angle_beta   90.00
_cell.angle_gamma   90.00
#
_symmetry.space_group_name_H-M   'P 1'
#
loop_
_entity.id
_entity.type
_entity.pdbx_description
1 polymer ?
#
loop_
_entity_poly.entity_id
_entity_poly.type
_entity_poly.pdbx_seq_one_letter_code
_entity_poly.pdbx_strand_id
1 'polypeptide(L)'
;MNLTSIVNKLYFQPRRRELERYINKGEEMQHEILQYLVKRAKDTEYGRKYLFSTINNYNDFAQNIPLNTYEELKGYIERMRHGERNILWPGQVKWYAKSSGTTNDKSKFIPITHEGLQNVHYQGGKDVLAYYLSNNPNSKLFSGKGLILGGSHSPNYNFSNSLVGDLSAILIENINPLANLVRVPSKEVALLSDFEVKRDRMAKEVISQNVTNISGVPSWMLSVLLRVMELSGKKHLQEVWQNLEVFFHGGISFTPYREQYEQLISKQDMQYMETYNASEGFFGIQDDPNDKSMSLMLDYGVYYEFLPMDEFESEKPNIVPLEGVEIGRNYAIIISTVCGLWRYEIGDTIQFTSVRPYKFVITGRTKYFINAFGEELIMDNAEKGIEAACKATGAQISDYTAAPIFMDSNAKCRHQWLIEFTKMPDSISDFERILDSKLQEINSDYEAKRFHDVTLQQLEVVVARKNLFNDWLKLKGKLGGQHKIPRLSNSRKNIDQMLAMNIN
;
A
#
# COMPACT_ATOMS: atom_id res chain seq x y z
N MET A 1 -29.85 -19.14 11.76
CA MET A 1 -28.80 -18.13 11.92
C MET A 1 -27.50 -18.81 11.55
N ASN A 2 -26.77 -18.32 10.56
CA ASN A 2 -25.50 -18.94 10.17
C ASN A 2 -24.37 -18.52 11.12
N LEU A 3 -23.24 -19.23 11.12
CA LEU A 3 -22.09 -18.96 12.00
C LEU A 3 -21.59 -17.50 11.84
N THR A 4 -21.54 -16.99 10.61
CA THR A 4 -21.11 -15.61 10.33
C THR A 4 -22.00 -14.59 11.03
N SER A 5 -23.33 -14.77 11.01
CA SER A 5 -24.26 -13.86 11.72
C SER A 5 -24.04 -13.85 13.23
N ILE A 6 -23.76 -15.00 13.83
CA ILE A 6 -23.51 -15.11 15.28
C ILE A 6 -22.21 -14.39 15.64
N VAL A 7 -21.13 -14.68 14.90
CA VAL A 7 -19.82 -14.05 15.11
C VAL A 7 -19.91 -12.55 14.89
N ASN A 8 -20.60 -12.11 13.84
CA ASN A 8 -20.80 -10.68 13.56
C ASN A 8 -21.50 -9.98 14.75
N LYS A 9 -22.62 -10.52 15.22
CA LYS A 9 -23.40 -9.92 16.31
C LYS A 9 -22.61 -9.81 17.61
N LEU A 10 -21.84 -10.85 17.95
CA LEU A 10 -21.13 -10.91 19.23
C LEU A 10 -19.78 -10.17 19.23
N TYR A 11 -19.09 -10.15 18.10
CA TYR A 11 -17.70 -9.70 18.05
C TYR A 11 -17.48 -8.43 17.22
N PHE A 12 -18.13 -8.27 16.07
CA PHE A 12 -17.86 -7.15 15.16
C PHE A 12 -18.84 -5.97 15.32
N GLN A 13 -20.12 -6.23 15.58
CA GLN A 13 -21.09 -5.15 15.78
C GLN A 13 -20.76 -4.18 16.93
N PRO A 14 -20.27 -4.62 18.11
CA PRO A 14 -19.84 -3.68 19.15
C PRO A 14 -18.75 -2.74 18.64
N ARG A 15 -17.74 -3.29 17.96
CA ARG A 15 -16.66 -2.47 17.38
C ARG A 15 -17.17 -1.52 16.29
N ARG A 16 -18.09 -1.96 15.46
CA ARG A 16 -18.69 -1.09 14.42
C ARG A 16 -19.35 0.16 15.02
N ARG A 17 -20.03 0.02 16.16
CA ARG A 17 -20.60 1.15 16.89
C ARG A 17 -19.54 2.11 17.44
N GLU A 18 -18.39 1.61 17.87
CA GLU A 18 -17.27 2.46 18.29
C GLU A 18 -16.72 3.26 17.10
N LEU A 19 -16.61 2.64 15.92
CA LEU A 19 -16.15 3.32 14.70
C LEU A 19 -17.10 4.45 14.26
N GLU A 20 -18.39 4.43 14.65
CA GLU A 20 -19.30 5.55 14.40
C GLU A 20 -18.88 6.84 15.13
N ARG A 21 -18.08 6.74 16.19
CA ARG A 21 -17.52 7.90 16.90
C ARG A 21 -16.57 8.72 16.01
N TYR A 22 -15.99 8.13 14.96
CA TYR A 22 -15.12 8.86 14.03
C TYR A 22 -15.81 10.03 13.35
N ILE A 23 -17.15 9.97 13.19
CA ILE A 23 -17.93 11.05 12.58
C ILE A 23 -17.83 12.35 13.37
N ASN A 24 -17.86 12.26 14.71
CA ASN A 24 -17.97 13.44 15.57
C ASN A 24 -16.79 13.64 16.53
N LYS A 25 -15.90 12.65 16.68
CA LYS A 25 -14.83 12.63 17.67
C LYS A 25 -13.43 12.36 17.07
N GLY A 26 -13.26 12.48 15.76
CA GLY A 26 -11.99 12.19 15.13
C GLY A 26 -10.82 13.01 15.66
N GLU A 27 -11.03 14.30 15.80
CA GLU A 27 -10.02 15.24 16.29
C GLU A 27 -9.70 14.99 17.78
N GLU A 28 -10.73 14.75 18.63
CA GLU A 28 -10.57 14.38 20.03
C GLU A 28 -9.74 13.09 20.17
N MET A 29 -10.04 12.08 19.36
CA MET A 29 -9.29 10.82 19.36
C MET A 29 -7.82 11.02 18.97
N GLN A 30 -7.53 11.84 17.97
CA GLN A 30 -6.17 12.14 17.58
C GLN A 30 -5.41 12.92 18.65
N HIS A 31 -6.08 13.83 19.34
CA HIS A 31 -5.49 14.50 20.51
C HIS A 31 -5.15 13.51 21.64
N GLU A 32 -6.08 12.59 21.96
CA GLU A 32 -5.84 11.52 22.94
C GLU A 32 -4.65 10.61 22.54
N ILE A 33 -4.55 10.26 21.26
CA ILE A 33 -3.43 9.47 20.73
C ILE A 33 -2.11 10.23 20.88
N LEU A 34 -2.05 11.51 20.52
CA LEU A 34 -0.84 12.31 20.69
C LEU A 34 -0.37 12.32 22.15
N GLN A 35 -1.28 12.59 23.09
CA GLN A 35 -0.98 12.60 24.52
C GLN A 35 -0.50 11.22 25.01
N TYR A 36 -1.15 10.15 24.55
CA TYR A 36 -0.75 8.79 24.86
C TYR A 36 0.69 8.50 24.38
N LEU A 37 1.00 8.78 23.12
CA LEU A 37 2.31 8.52 22.51
C LEU A 37 3.42 9.25 23.25
N VAL A 38 3.26 10.55 23.48
CA VAL A 38 4.24 11.40 24.16
C VAL A 38 4.45 10.94 25.61
N LYS A 39 3.37 10.73 26.35
CA LYS A 39 3.43 10.25 27.75
C LYS A 39 4.12 8.88 27.84
N ARG A 40 3.81 7.97 26.90
CA ARG A 40 4.33 6.61 26.88
C ARG A 40 5.83 6.56 26.59
N ALA A 41 6.31 7.43 25.70
CA ALA A 41 7.68 7.44 25.25
C ALA A 41 8.61 8.45 25.96
N LYS A 42 8.10 9.25 26.92
CA LYS A 42 8.86 10.33 27.57
C LYS A 42 10.21 9.90 28.18
N ASP A 43 10.29 8.66 28.65
CA ASP A 43 11.48 8.11 29.31
C ASP A 43 12.41 7.35 28.36
N THR A 44 12.10 7.29 27.07
CA THR A 44 13.00 6.77 26.04
C THR A 44 14.16 7.74 25.78
N GLU A 45 15.20 7.29 25.10
CA GLU A 45 16.30 8.16 24.69
C GLU A 45 15.81 9.30 23.80
N TYR A 46 14.97 8.99 22.79
CA TYR A 46 14.39 9.96 21.88
C TYR A 46 13.46 10.93 22.65
N GLY A 47 12.61 10.43 23.54
CA GLY A 47 11.70 11.23 24.33
C GLY A 47 12.42 12.23 25.26
N ARG A 48 13.53 11.81 25.89
CA ARG A 48 14.38 12.72 26.69
C ARG A 48 15.06 13.77 25.84
N LYS A 49 15.62 13.36 24.69
CA LYS A 49 16.30 14.27 23.75
C LYS A 49 15.40 15.39 23.27
N TYR A 50 14.14 15.07 22.97
CA TYR A 50 13.18 16.01 22.42
C TYR A 50 12.14 16.51 23.46
N LEU A 51 12.47 16.38 24.76
CA LEU A 51 11.74 16.95 25.89
C LEU A 51 10.24 16.58 25.91
N PHE A 52 9.92 15.31 25.66
CA PHE A 52 8.53 14.84 25.63
C PHE A 52 7.74 15.15 26.90
N SER A 53 8.40 15.25 28.05
CA SER A 53 7.76 15.62 29.31
C SER A 53 7.20 17.05 29.35
N THR A 54 7.58 17.91 28.40
CA THR A 54 7.13 19.31 28.31
C THR A 54 6.05 19.50 27.24
N ILE A 55 5.73 18.47 26.46
CA ILE A 55 4.74 18.54 25.37
C ILE A 55 3.34 18.38 25.93
N ASN A 56 2.51 19.43 25.80
CA ASN A 56 1.13 19.45 26.28
C ASN A 56 0.10 19.52 25.13
N ASN A 57 0.52 19.97 23.95
CA ASN A 57 -0.36 20.20 22.81
C ASN A 57 0.40 20.00 21.50
N TYR A 58 -0.31 20.14 20.39
CA TYR A 58 0.26 19.99 19.05
C TYR A 58 1.41 20.98 18.75
N ASN A 59 1.27 22.24 19.21
CA ASN A 59 2.30 23.25 18.93
C ASN A 59 3.62 22.91 19.63
N ASP A 60 3.58 22.49 20.90
CA ASP A 60 4.77 22.02 21.61
C ASP A 60 5.38 20.81 20.89
N PHE A 61 4.54 19.88 20.43
CA PHE A 61 4.97 18.69 19.69
C PHE A 61 5.67 19.04 18.38
N ALA A 62 5.06 19.89 17.58
CA ALA A 62 5.59 20.31 16.29
C ALA A 62 6.88 21.13 16.42
N GLN A 63 7.04 21.92 17.49
CA GLN A 63 8.23 22.72 17.77
C GLN A 63 9.40 21.86 18.28
N ASN A 64 9.12 20.89 19.14
CA ASN A 64 10.16 20.10 19.79
C ASN A 64 10.70 18.98 18.89
N ILE A 65 9.87 18.37 18.07
CA ILE A 65 10.23 17.17 17.31
C ILE A 65 10.40 17.53 15.83
N PRO A 66 11.57 17.25 15.22
CA PRO A 66 11.78 17.49 13.80
C PRO A 66 10.99 16.49 12.94
N LEU A 67 10.74 16.85 11.69
CA LEU A 67 10.36 15.88 10.68
C LEU A 67 11.48 14.86 10.49
N ASN A 68 11.09 13.61 10.29
CA ASN A 68 12.03 12.52 10.09
C ASN A 68 11.67 11.73 8.82
N THR A 69 12.68 11.45 8.04
CA THR A 69 12.67 10.34 7.08
C THR A 69 13.26 9.09 7.74
N TYR A 70 13.35 7.99 6.98
CA TYR A 70 14.01 6.79 7.50
C TYR A 70 15.49 7.02 7.84
N GLU A 71 16.19 7.87 7.10
CA GLU A 71 17.64 8.10 7.29
C GLU A 71 17.93 8.78 8.64
N GLU A 72 17.06 9.71 9.10
CA GLU A 72 17.21 10.34 10.43
C GLU A 72 16.95 9.35 11.57
N LEU A 73 16.03 8.42 11.40
CA LEU A 73 15.71 7.42 12.44
C LEU A 73 16.57 6.16 12.36
N LYS A 74 17.24 5.92 11.25
CA LYS A 74 17.98 4.68 10.97
C LYS A 74 19.01 4.32 12.05
N GLY A 75 19.77 5.29 12.55
CA GLY A 75 20.77 5.07 13.60
C GLY A 75 20.14 4.54 14.90
N TYR A 76 18.99 5.07 15.29
CA TYR A 76 18.21 4.59 16.42
C TYR A 76 17.65 3.19 16.18
N ILE A 77 17.08 2.96 15.00
CA ILE A 77 16.50 1.67 14.60
C ILE A 77 17.56 0.58 14.59
N GLU A 78 18.75 0.84 14.05
CA GLU A 78 19.85 -0.14 14.05
C GLU A 78 20.28 -0.52 15.49
N ARG A 79 20.38 0.42 16.40
CA ARG A 79 20.66 0.15 17.82
C ARG A 79 19.54 -0.70 18.46
N MET A 80 18.29 -0.40 18.17
CA MET A 80 17.15 -1.22 18.61
C MET A 80 17.25 -2.65 18.05
N ARG A 81 17.65 -2.82 16.80
CA ARG A 81 17.88 -4.14 16.18
C ARG A 81 18.99 -4.93 16.85
N HIS A 82 20.03 -4.24 17.35
CA HIS A 82 21.09 -4.86 18.15
C HIS A 82 20.66 -5.14 19.60
N GLY A 83 19.41 -4.85 19.96
CA GLY A 83 18.82 -5.22 21.25
C GLY A 83 18.82 -4.11 22.29
N GLU A 84 19.23 -2.88 21.93
CA GLU A 84 19.11 -1.74 22.84
C GLU A 84 17.64 -1.44 23.12
N ARG A 85 17.35 -1.11 24.39
CA ARG A 85 16.00 -0.89 24.89
C ARG A 85 15.71 0.59 25.08
N ASN A 86 14.44 0.96 25.04
CA ASN A 86 13.98 2.33 25.36
C ASN A 86 14.64 3.42 24.48
N ILE A 87 14.84 3.12 23.20
CA ILE A 87 15.42 4.06 22.22
C ILE A 87 14.33 4.97 21.64
N LEU A 88 13.53 4.48 20.70
CA LEU A 88 12.42 5.21 20.11
C LEU A 88 11.08 4.90 20.79
N TRP A 89 10.93 3.70 21.35
CA TRP A 89 9.75 3.23 22.06
C TRP A 89 10.15 2.46 23.32
N PRO A 90 9.31 2.41 24.37
CA PRO A 90 9.65 1.68 25.60
C PRO A 90 9.81 0.17 25.37
N GLY A 91 10.78 -0.41 26.02
CA GLY A 91 11.05 -1.85 25.99
C GLY A 91 11.97 -2.24 24.83
N GLN A 92 11.94 -3.51 24.48
CA GLN A 92 12.71 -4.11 23.39
C GLN A 92 11.77 -4.49 22.25
N VAL A 93 12.15 -4.16 21.02
CA VAL A 93 11.44 -4.56 19.81
C VAL A 93 12.07 -5.81 19.24
N LYS A 94 11.26 -6.85 19.03
CA LYS A 94 11.70 -8.14 18.49
C LYS A 94 11.59 -8.21 16.98
N TRP A 95 10.54 -7.63 16.40
CA TRP A 95 10.23 -7.75 14.99
C TRP A 95 10.48 -6.45 14.22
N TYR A 96 11.02 -6.60 13.02
CA TYR A 96 11.26 -5.50 12.09
C TYR A 96 10.71 -5.88 10.72
N ALA A 97 9.78 -5.09 10.22
CA ALA A 97 9.28 -5.27 8.87
C ALA A 97 10.28 -4.73 7.86
N LYS A 98 10.68 -5.60 6.93
CA LYS A 98 11.53 -5.22 5.81
C LYS A 98 10.67 -4.55 4.75
N SER A 99 10.85 -3.26 4.57
CA SER A 99 10.22 -2.49 3.49
C SER A 99 11.22 -2.22 2.37
N SER A 100 10.73 -2.20 1.13
CA SER A 100 11.56 -1.83 -0.01
C SER A 100 11.94 -0.35 0.10
N GLY A 101 13.23 -0.08 0.27
CA GLY A 101 13.76 1.28 0.17
C GLY A 101 13.71 1.74 -1.28
N THR A 102 13.04 2.85 -1.55
CA THR A 102 12.90 3.39 -2.90
C THR A 102 14.00 4.37 -3.27
N THR A 103 14.80 4.85 -2.30
CA THR A 103 15.73 5.95 -2.49
C THR A 103 17.19 5.57 -2.72
N ASN A 104 17.67 4.43 -2.19
CA ASN A 104 19.10 4.07 -2.28
C ASN A 104 19.33 2.55 -2.37
N ASP A 105 18.46 1.77 -3.00
CA ASP A 105 18.58 0.29 -3.09
C ASP A 105 18.71 -0.44 -1.73
N LYS A 106 18.61 0.26 -0.61
CA LYS A 106 18.74 -0.33 0.74
C LYS A 106 17.35 -0.55 1.34
N SER A 107 17.14 -1.74 1.89
CA SER A 107 15.92 -2.07 2.62
C SER A 107 15.80 -1.22 3.89
N LYS A 108 14.59 -0.78 4.19
CA LYS A 108 14.22 -0.18 5.47
C LYS A 108 13.79 -1.27 6.44
N PHE A 109 14.05 -1.08 7.72
CA PHE A 109 13.66 -1.99 8.79
C PHE A 109 12.73 -1.24 9.76
N ILE A 110 11.44 -1.38 9.57
CA ILE A 110 10.42 -0.68 10.36
C ILE A 110 10.17 -1.46 11.65
N PRO A 111 10.33 -0.85 12.83
CA PRO A 111 10.07 -1.53 14.09
C PRO A 111 8.59 -1.94 14.20
N ILE A 112 8.34 -3.17 14.64
CA ILE A 112 6.99 -3.69 14.91
C ILE A 112 6.93 -4.07 16.38
N THR A 113 6.36 -3.18 17.19
CA THR A 113 6.17 -3.40 18.63
C THR A 113 5.02 -4.36 18.89
N HIS A 114 4.91 -4.87 20.11
CA HIS A 114 3.73 -5.65 20.52
C HIS A 114 2.44 -4.82 20.40
N GLU A 115 2.48 -3.55 20.81
CA GLU A 115 1.35 -2.61 20.67
C GLU A 115 1.02 -2.40 19.18
N GLY A 116 2.01 -2.25 18.29
CA GLY A 116 1.82 -2.15 16.85
C GLY A 116 1.15 -3.39 16.25
N LEU A 117 1.55 -4.59 16.67
CA LEU A 117 0.88 -5.83 16.23
C LEU A 117 -0.59 -5.86 16.65
N GLN A 118 -0.88 -5.59 17.93
CA GLN A 118 -2.23 -5.76 18.50
C GLN A 118 -3.17 -4.62 18.12
N ASN A 119 -2.74 -3.38 18.35
CA ASN A 119 -3.61 -2.21 18.28
C ASN A 119 -3.64 -1.54 16.89
N VAL A 120 -2.66 -1.85 16.03
CA VAL A 120 -2.60 -1.32 14.66
C VAL A 120 -3.01 -2.40 13.67
N HIS A 121 -2.14 -3.38 13.44
CA HIS A 121 -2.33 -4.32 12.32
C HIS A 121 -3.46 -5.32 12.54
N TYR A 122 -3.51 -6.00 13.70
CA TYR A 122 -4.61 -6.93 13.97
C TYR A 122 -5.94 -6.22 14.21
N GLN A 123 -5.92 -5.04 14.81
CA GLN A 123 -7.14 -4.24 14.94
C GLN A 123 -7.65 -3.79 13.58
N GLY A 124 -6.76 -3.32 12.68
CA GLY A 124 -7.11 -3.00 11.30
C GLY A 124 -7.75 -4.18 10.56
N GLY A 125 -7.14 -5.35 10.65
CA GLY A 125 -7.72 -6.57 10.06
C GLY A 125 -9.10 -6.93 10.62
N LYS A 126 -9.36 -6.71 11.91
CA LYS A 126 -10.69 -6.92 12.52
C LYS A 126 -11.70 -5.88 12.00
N ASP A 127 -11.30 -4.63 11.88
CA ASP A 127 -12.19 -3.55 11.46
C ASP A 127 -12.55 -3.64 9.98
N VAL A 128 -11.66 -4.17 9.13
CA VAL A 128 -12.01 -4.56 7.75
C VAL A 128 -13.20 -5.51 7.74
N LEU A 129 -13.16 -6.55 8.59
CA LEU A 129 -14.26 -7.51 8.71
C LEU A 129 -15.51 -6.87 9.32
N ALA A 130 -15.36 -5.94 10.28
CA ALA A 130 -16.48 -5.22 10.90
C ALA A 130 -17.24 -4.38 9.87
N TYR A 131 -16.52 -3.63 9.01
CA TYR A 131 -17.14 -2.87 7.91
C TYR A 131 -17.78 -3.80 6.88
N TYR A 132 -17.04 -4.81 6.41
CA TYR A 132 -17.57 -5.76 5.43
C TYR A 132 -18.86 -6.43 5.89
N LEU A 133 -18.88 -6.98 7.11
CA LEU A 133 -20.05 -7.68 7.65
C LEU A 133 -21.21 -6.76 7.99
N SER A 134 -20.95 -5.49 8.28
CA SER A 134 -22.00 -4.47 8.44
C SER A 134 -22.73 -4.20 7.12
N ASN A 135 -21.99 -4.13 6.02
CA ASN A 135 -22.53 -3.87 4.69
C ASN A 135 -23.15 -5.14 4.07
N ASN A 136 -22.77 -6.34 4.54
CA ASN A 136 -23.19 -7.62 3.99
C ASN A 136 -23.81 -8.55 5.07
N PRO A 137 -25.03 -8.25 5.55
CA PRO A 137 -25.65 -8.98 6.66
C PRO A 137 -25.91 -10.48 6.37
N ASN A 138 -25.99 -10.84 5.09
CA ASN A 138 -26.20 -12.21 4.61
C ASN A 138 -24.89 -12.96 4.29
N SER A 139 -23.75 -12.35 4.55
CA SER A 139 -22.43 -12.94 4.31
C SER A 139 -22.29 -14.34 4.92
N LYS A 140 -21.54 -15.18 4.22
CA LYS A 140 -21.13 -16.51 4.66
C LYS A 140 -19.62 -16.58 4.95
N LEU A 141 -18.96 -15.47 5.21
CA LEU A 141 -17.52 -15.34 5.34
C LEU A 141 -16.90 -16.44 6.23
N PHE A 142 -17.49 -16.70 7.41
CA PHE A 142 -17.02 -17.71 8.35
C PHE A 142 -17.58 -19.11 8.10
N SER A 143 -18.30 -19.36 7.00
CA SER A 143 -18.67 -20.71 6.59
C SER A 143 -17.55 -21.45 5.86
N GLY A 144 -16.47 -20.76 5.54
CA GLY A 144 -15.27 -21.28 4.90
C GLY A 144 -14.01 -20.62 5.42
N LYS A 145 -12.98 -20.59 4.59
CA LYS A 145 -11.65 -20.08 4.95
C LYS A 145 -11.27 -18.86 4.10
N GLY A 146 -10.47 -17.98 4.68
CA GLY A 146 -9.81 -16.88 3.96
C GLY A 146 -8.51 -17.36 3.34
N LEU A 147 -8.33 -17.16 2.05
CA LEU A 147 -7.04 -17.31 1.38
C LEU A 147 -6.22 -16.04 1.60
N ILE A 148 -5.14 -16.17 2.38
CA ILE A 148 -4.27 -15.04 2.74
C ILE A 148 -2.90 -15.23 2.10
N LEU A 149 -2.51 -14.26 1.29
CA LEU A 149 -1.18 -14.20 0.70
C LEU A 149 -0.22 -13.51 1.65
N GLY A 150 0.78 -14.25 2.13
CA GLY A 150 1.85 -13.75 2.99
C GLY A 150 3.18 -13.55 2.25
N GLY A 151 3.99 -12.64 2.75
CA GLY A 151 5.39 -12.51 2.37
C GLY A 151 6.27 -13.60 3.01
N SER A 152 7.54 -13.32 3.23
CA SER A 152 8.52 -14.26 3.77
C SER A 152 9.36 -13.66 4.89
N HIS A 153 9.97 -14.50 5.70
CA HIS A 153 11.03 -14.07 6.61
C HIS A 153 12.32 -13.76 5.85
N SER A 154 13.13 -12.90 6.45
CA SER A 154 14.42 -12.48 5.90
C SER A 154 15.55 -12.80 6.89
N PRO A 155 15.86 -14.09 7.14
CA PRO A 155 16.75 -14.52 8.22
C PRO A 155 18.18 -13.98 8.09
N ASN A 156 18.64 -13.67 6.87
CA ASN A 156 19.96 -13.06 6.62
C ASN A 156 20.12 -11.66 7.25
N TYR A 157 19.03 -11.04 7.67
CA TYR A 157 19.03 -9.73 8.34
C TYR A 157 18.75 -9.82 9.84
N ASN A 158 18.60 -11.04 10.39
CA ASN A 158 18.35 -11.24 11.81
C ASN A 158 19.63 -10.96 12.63
N PHE A 159 19.42 -10.42 13.82
CA PHE A 159 20.40 -10.45 14.90
C PHE A 159 19.90 -11.36 16.03
N SER A 160 20.73 -11.62 17.02
CA SER A 160 20.37 -12.46 18.17
C SER A 160 19.11 -11.99 18.90
N ASN A 161 18.83 -10.69 18.88
CA ASN A 161 17.74 -10.05 19.60
C ASN A 161 16.60 -9.53 18.68
N SER A 162 16.73 -9.68 17.37
CA SER A 162 15.74 -9.18 16.43
C SER A 162 15.54 -10.07 15.22
N LEU A 163 14.30 -10.17 14.77
CA LEU A 163 13.87 -10.95 13.62
C LEU A 163 13.32 -10.04 12.53
N VAL A 164 13.60 -10.39 11.29
CA VAL A 164 13.20 -9.58 10.12
C VAL A 164 12.37 -10.42 9.16
N GLY A 165 11.36 -9.78 8.59
CA GLY A 165 10.50 -10.37 7.54
C GLY A 165 9.61 -9.32 6.90
N ASP A 166 8.88 -9.71 5.88
CA ASP A 166 7.78 -8.88 5.36
C ASP A 166 6.71 -8.71 6.43
N LEU A 167 6.01 -7.58 6.48
CA LEU A 167 4.96 -7.33 7.48
C LEU A 167 3.96 -8.50 7.54
N SER A 168 3.46 -8.96 6.39
CA SER A 168 2.49 -10.05 6.34
C SER A 168 3.04 -11.38 6.87
N ALA A 169 4.35 -11.64 6.71
CA ALA A 169 4.98 -12.81 7.33
C ALA A 169 5.04 -12.66 8.86
N ILE A 170 5.37 -11.49 9.36
CA ILE A 170 5.39 -11.20 10.80
C ILE A 170 3.98 -11.37 11.39
N LEU A 171 2.94 -10.88 10.70
CA LEU A 171 1.55 -11.04 11.12
C LEU A 171 1.14 -12.51 11.16
N ILE A 172 1.44 -13.28 10.11
CA ILE A 172 1.12 -14.73 10.06
C ILE A 172 1.89 -15.49 11.15
N GLU A 173 3.14 -15.11 11.43
CA GLU A 173 3.97 -15.75 12.47
C GLU A 173 3.37 -15.56 13.87
N ASN A 174 2.86 -14.36 14.16
CA ASN A 174 2.39 -13.97 15.49
C ASN A 174 0.87 -14.01 15.65
N ILE A 175 0.12 -14.49 14.65
CA ILE A 175 -1.34 -14.56 14.70
C ILE A 175 -1.80 -15.55 15.78
N ASN A 176 -2.96 -15.26 16.40
CA ASN A 176 -3.57 -16.18 17.33
C ASN A 176 -3.76 -17.56 16.66
N PRO A 177 -3.33 -18.67 17.28
CA PRO A 177 -3.45 -20.02 16.71
C PRO A 177 -4.86 -20.38 16.24
N LEU A 178 -5.91 -19.88 16.90
CA LEU A 178 -7.30 -20.09 16.50
C LEU A 178 -7.63 -19.52 15.13
N ALA A 179 -6.97 -18.44 14.72
CA ALA A 179 -7.16 -17.85 13.39
C ALA A 179 -6.67 -18.78 12.26
N ASN A 180 -5.76 -19.71 12.56
CA ASN A 180 -5.33 -20.72 11.59
C ASN A 180 -6.44 -21.71 11.19
N LEU A 181 -7.52 -21.81 11.97
CA LEU A 181 -8.67 -22.65 11.63
C LEU A 181 -9.51 -22.06 10.48
N VAL A 182 -9.49 -20.75 10.34
CA VAL A 182 -10.32 -20.02 9.37
C VAL A 182 -9.52 -19.42 8.20
N ARG A 183 -8.24 -19.78 8.05
CA ARG A 183 -7.39 -19.31 6.95
C ARG A 183 -6.69 -20.45 6.21
N VAL A 184 -6.31 -20.19 4.98
CA VAL A 184 -5.44 -20.99 4.12
C VAL A 184 -4.47 -20.07 3.39
N PRO A 185 -3.31 -20.56 2.92
CA PRO A 185 -2.76 -21.89 3.12
C PRO A 185 -2.26 -22.08 4.57
N SER A 186 -1.73 -23.27 4.85
CA SER A 186 -0.99 -23.56 6.09
C SER A 186 0.11 -22.53 6.33
N LYS A 187 0.50 -22.34 7.59
CA LYS A 187 1.56 -21.38 7.95
C LYS A 187 2.87 -21.72 7.24
N GLU A 188 3.20 -23.01 7.12
CA GLU A 188 4.40 -23.45 6.43
C GLU A 188 4.43 -22.98 4.98
N VAL A 189 3.33 -23.16 4.24
CA VAL A 189 3.23 -22.76 2.83
C VAL A 189 3.19 -21.23 2.71
N ALA A 190 2.44 -20.55 3.58
CA ALA A 190 2.33 -19.10 3.56
C ALA A 190 3.67 -18.37 3.75
N LEU A 191 4.61 -18.96 4.49
CA LEU A 191 5.90 -18.36 4.82
C LEU A 191 7.08 -18.80 3.93
N LEU A 192 6.84 -19.60 2.90
CA LEU A 192 7.89 -19.98 1.94
C LEU A 192 8.52 -18.72 1.31
N SER A 193 9.84 -18.76 1.13
CA SER A 193 10.60 -17.65 0.56
C SER A 193 10.61 -17.66 -0.98
N ASP A 194 10.66 -18.85 -1.60
CA ASP A 194 10.58 -18.97 -3.06
C ASP A 194 9.13 -18.78 -3.51
N PHE A 195 8.89 -17.73 -4.29
CA PHE A 195 7.55 -17.37 -4.71
C PHE A 195 6.94 -18.38 -5.69
N GLU A 196 7.70 -18.97 -6.59
CA GLU A 196 7.17 -19.92 -7.56
C GLU A 196 6.74 -21.23 -6.87
N VAL A 197 7.58 -21.71 -5.95
CA VAL A 197 7.26 -22.87 -5.10
C VAL A 197 6.06 -22.56 -4.19
N LYS A 198 6.04 -21.38 -3.57
CA LYS A 198 4.92 -20.91 -2.75
C LYS A 198 3.62 -20.90 -3.54
N ARG A 199 3.60 -20.24 -4.70
CA ARG A 199 2.43 -20.15 -5.59
C ARG A 199 1.87 -21.52 -5.94
N ASP A 200 2.74 -22.45 -6.34
CA ASP A 200 2.33 -23.81 -6.74
C ASP A 200 1.78 -24.60 -5.56
N ARG A 201 2.45 -24.56 -4.40
CA ARG A 201 1.98 -25.22 -3.17
C ARG A 201 0.71 -24.60 -2.63
N MET A 202 0.58 -23.28 -2.64
CA MET A 202 -0.66 -22.59 -2.27
C MET A 202 -1.82 -23.04 -3.15
N ALA A 203 -1.67 -22.98 -4.47
CA ALA A 203 -2.72 -23.37 -5.40
C ALA A 203 -3.18 -24.83 -5.17
N LYS A 204 -2.24 -25.76 -4.97
CA LYS A 204 -2.54 -27.17 -4.67
C LYS A 204 -3.27 -27.35 -3.33
N GLU A 205 -2.88 -26.60 -2.30
CA GLU A 205 -3.49 -26.72 -0.97
C GLU A 205 -4.91 -26.14 -0.94
N VAL A 206 -5.14 -25.00 -1.64
CA VAL A 206 -6.41 -24.26 -1.51
C VAL A 206 -7.50 -24.71 -2.48
N ILE A 207 -7.14 -25.41 -3.57
CA ILE A 207 -8.09 -25.83 -4.61
C ILE A 207 -9.26 -26.68 -4.08
N SER A 208 -9.01 -27.51 -3.06
CA SER A 208 -10.01 -28.37 -2.42
C SER A 208 -10.70 -27.74 -1.21
N GLN A 209 -10.34 -26.49 -0.86
CA GLN A 209 -10.90 -25.81 0.31
C GLN A 209 -12.15 -25.02 -0.05
N ASN A 210 -13.02 -24.80 0.92
CA ASN A 210 -14.12 -23.85 0.79
C ASN A 210 -13.60 -22.43 1.07
N VAL A 211 -13.09 -21.75 0.03
CA VAL A 211 -12.61 -20.36 0.16
C VAL A 211 -13.78 -19.41 0.01
N THR A 212 -13.97 -18.54 1.03
CA THR A 212 -15.04 -17.54 1.06
C THR A 212 -14.53 -16.12 0.82
N ASN A 213 -13.27 -15.88 1.13
CA ASN A 213 -12.63 -14.59 0.91
C ASN A 213 -11.14 -14.75 0.57
N ILE A 214 -10.61 -13.76 -0.12
CA ILE A 214 -9.19 -13.69 -0.45
C ILE A 214 -8.62 -12.37 0.05
N SER A 215 -7.35 -12.37 0.46
CA SER A 215 -6.66 -11.17 0.98
C SER A 215 -5.24 -11.10 0.50
N GLY A 216 -4.83 -9.97 -0.06
CA GLY A 216 -3.46 -9.76 -0.50
C GLY A 216 -3.27 -8.66 -1.52
N VAL A 217 -2.03 -8.54 -2.00
CA VAL A 217 -1.67 -7.60 -3.07
C VAL A 217 -2.23 -8.10 -4.40
N PRO A 218 -2.94 -7.27 -5.19
CA PRO A 218 -3.61 -7.69 -6.42
C PRO A 218 -2.74 -8.46 -7.42
N SER A 219 -1.56 -7.96 -7.75
CA SER A 219 -0.66 -8.62 -8.72
C SER A 219 -0.23 -10.03 -8.29
N TRP A 220 0.14 -10.18 -7.01
CA TRP A 220 0.59 -11.47 -6.47
C TRP A 220 -0.56 -12.46 -6.28
N MET A 221 -1.72 -11.98 -5.81
CA MET A 221 -2.91 -12.82 -5.66
C MET A 221 -3.39 -13.32 -7.02
N LEU A 222 -3.40 -12.47 -8.05
CA LEU A 222 -3.77 -12.86 -9.41
C LEU A 222 -2.93 -14.04 -9.92
N SER A 223 -1.62 -14.03 -9.67
CA SER A 223 -0.72 -15.13 -10.05
C SER A 223 -1.11 -16.46 -9.38
N VAL A 224 -1.53 -16.41 -8.10
CA VAL A 224 -2.01 -17.60 -7.37
C VAL A 224 -3.33 -18.09 -7.95
N LEU A 225 -4.28 -17.17 -8.21
CA LEU A 225 -5.59 -17.49 -8.75
C LEU A 225 -5.49 -18.11 -10.15
N LEU A 226 -4.64 -17.57 -11.03
CA LEU A 226 -4.37 -18.15 -12.34
C LEU A 226 -3.82 -19.58 -12.23
N ARG A 227 -2.94 -19.84 -11.26
CA ARG A 227 -2.43 -21.19 -11.02
C ARG A 227 -3.51 -22.15 -10.50
N VAL A 228 -4.44 -21.68 -9.67
CA VAL A 228 -5.63 -22.45 -9.25
C VAL A 228 -6.50 -22.81 -10.46
N MET A 229 -6.74 -21.87 -11.37
CA MET A 229 -7.51 -22.11 -12.60
C MET A 229 -6.83 -23.16 -13.49
N GLU A 230 -5.53 -23.03 -13.69
CA GLU A 230 -4.74 -23.99 -14.48
C GLU A 230 -4.83 -25.41 -13.90
N LEU A 231 -4.64 -25.56 -12.59
CA LEU A 231 -4.68 -26.87 -11.90
C LEU A 231 -6.09 -27.47 -11.85
N SER A 232 -7.12 -26.63 -11.73
CA SER A 232 -8.52 -27.10 -11.67
C SER A 232 -9.10 -27.45 -13.02
N GLY A 233 -8.58 -26.88 -14.11
CA GLY A 233 -9.15 -26.96 -15.45
C GLY A 233 -10.51 -26.28 -15.59
N LYS A 234 -10.90 -25.44 -14.60
CA LYS A 234 -12.17 -24.71 -14.60
C LYS A 234 -12.05 -23.39 -15.37
N LYS A 235 -13.20 -22.81 -15.74
CA LYS A 235 -13.24 -21.53 -16.45
C LYS A 235 -13.33 -20.32 -15.51
N HIS A 236 -14.02 -20.49 -14.38
CA HIS A 236 -14.24 -19.41 -13.41
C HIS A 236 -13.99 -19.90 -11.98
N LEU A 237 -13.54 -19.01 -11.12
CA LEU A 237 -13.25 -19.32 -9.72
C LEU A 237 -14.47 -19.79 -8.92
N GLN A 238 -15.70 -19.38 -9.29
CA GLN A 238 -16.93 -19.89 -8.67
C GLN A 238 -17.15 -21.40 -8.88
N GLU A 239 -16.57 -21.96 -9.93
CA GLU A 239 -16.63 -23.41 -10.16
C GLU A 239 -15.69 -24.18 -9.21
N VAL A 240 -14.68 -23.47 -8.68
CA VAL A 240 -13.75 -23.99 -7.66
C VAL A 240 -14.26 -23.64 -6.26
N TRP A 241 -14.62 -22.36 -6.02
CA TRP A 241 -15.03 -21.82 -4.73
C TRP A 241 -16.41 -21.14 -4.84
N GLN A 242 -17.47 -21.92 -4.70
CA GLN A 242 -18.85 -21.45 -4.87
C GLN A 242 -19.25 -20.35 -3.88
N ASN A 243 -18.60 -20.31 -2.69
CA ASN A 243 -18.91 -19.36 -1.64
C ASN A 243 -17.94 -18.17 -1.58
N LEU A 244 -17.07 -17.98 -2.59
CA LEU A 244 -16.19 -16.81 -2.68
C LEU A 244 -17.05 -15.55 -2.81
N GLU A 245 -16.86 -14.57 -1.92
CA GLU A 245 -17.74 -13.39 -1.85
C GLU A 245 -16.99 -12.05 -1.78
N VAL A 246 -15.69 -12.03 -1.37
CA VAL A 246 -14.95 -10.78 -1.22
C VAL A 246 -13.45 -10.94 -1.44
N PHE A 247 -12.84 -9.90 -2.03
CA PHE A 247 -11.41 -9.68 -2.07
C PHE A 247 -11.03 -8.44 -1.27
N PHE A 248 -10.29 -8.62 -0.17
CA PHE A 248 -9.64 -7.56 0.59
C PHE A 248 -8.27 -7.29 -0.01
N HIS A 249 -8.07 -6.14 -0.62
CA HIS A 249 -6.83 -5.82 -1.34
C HIS A 249 -6.21 -4.51 -0.87
N GLY A 250 -4.94 -4.34 -1.16
CA GLY A 250 -4.19 -3.13 -0.86
C GLY A 250 -2.73 -3.23 -1.29
N GLY A 251 -1.96 -2.23 -0.92
CA GLY A 251 -0.52 -2.18 -1.20
C GLY A 251 -0.16 -1.67 -2.59
N ILE A 252 -1.01 -1.83 -3.58
CA ILE A 252 -0.95 -1.22 -4.92
C ILE A 252 -2.36 -0.92 -5.39
N SER A 253 -2.51 -0.03 -6.38
CA SER A 253 -3.81 0.22 -7.01
C SER A 253 -4.42 -1.06 -7.59
N PHE A 254 -5.71 -1.25 -7.37
CA PHE A 254 -6.47 -2.38 -7.92
C PHE A 254 -6.97 -2.11 -9.35
N THR A 255 -7.11 -0.84 -9.71
CA THR A 255 -7.70 -0.41 -10.99
C THR A 255 -7.13 -1.16 -12.21
N PRO A 256 -5.80 -1.32 -12.40
CA PRO A 256 -5.26 -2.01 -13.57
C PRO A 256 -5.55 -3.52 -13.60
N TYR A 257 -5.93 -4.11 -12.47
CA TYR A 257 -6.17 -5.54 -12.33
C TYR A 257 -7.65 -5.91 -12.33
N ARG A 258 -8.53 -4.94 -12.09
CA ARG A 258 -9.97 -5.15 -11.88
C ARG A 258 -10.62 -6.01 -12.96
N GLU A 259 -10.41 -5.67 -14.22
CA GLU A 259 -11.02 -6.41 -15.35
C GLU A 259 -10.58 -7.89 -15.38
N GLN A 260 -9.31 -8.16 -15.09
CA GLN A 260 -8.79 -9.54 -15.03
C GLN A 260 -9.45 -10.33 -13.90
N TYR A 261 -9.66 -9.70 -12.75
CA TYR A 261 -10.38 -10.32 -11.64
C TYR A 261 -11.85 -10.56 -11.99
N GLU A 262 -12.53 -9.62 -12.62
CA GLU A 262 -13.93 -9.75 -13.05
C GLU A 262 -14.12 -10.83 -14.12
N GLN A 263 -13.12 -11.04 -14.98
CA GLN A 263 -13.10 -12.15 -15.95
C GLN A 263 -12.89 -13.51 -15.27
N LEU A 264 -12.02 -13.58 -14.26
CA LEU A 264 -11.80 -14.82 -13.49
C LEU A 264 -12.96 -15.15 -12.57
N ILE A 265 -13.61 -14.12 -12.01
CA ILE A 265 -14.67 -14.22 -11.02
C ILE A 265 -15.97 -13.81 -11.69
N SER A 266 -16.74 -14.79 -12.19
CA SER A 266 -17.99 -14.55 -12.92
C SER A 266 -19.18 -14.12 -12.03
N LYS A 267 -18.95 -13.98 -10.73
CA LYS A 267 -19.99 -13.65 -9.74
C LYS A 267 -20.29 -12.17 -9.73
N GLN A 268 -21.52 -11.76 -10.06
CA GLN A 268 -21.94 -10.35 -10.17
C GLN A 268 -21.92 -9.58 -8.84
N ASP A 269 -22.10 -10.27 -7.72
CA ASP A 269 -22.12 -9.69 -6.37
C ASP A 269 -20.77 -9.87 -5.63
N MET A 270 -19.68 -10.16 -6.36
CA MET A 270 -18.33 -10.19 -5.79
C MET A 270 -17.93 -8.79 -5.29
N GLN A 271 -17.51 -8.73 -4.02
CA GLN A 271 -17.06 -7.48 -3.42
C GLN A 271 -15.56 -7.31 -3.53
N TYR A 272 -15.12 -6.08 -3.79
CA TYR A 272 -13.71 -5.68 -3.78
C TYR A 272 -13.56 -4.55 -2.78
N MET A 273 -12.77 -4.75 -1.75
CA MET A 273 -12.66 -3.82 -0.63
C MET A 273 -11.20 -3.42 -0.44
N GLU A 274 -10.92 -2.13 -0.61
CA GLU A 274 -9.58 -1.59 -0.51
C GLU A 274 -9.17 -1.31 0.93
N THR A 275 -7.89 -1.57 1.24
CA THR A 275 -7.28 -1.24 2.52
C THR A 275 -5.94 -0.54 2.30
N TYR A 276 -5.64 0.44 3.15
CA TYR A 276 -4.33 1.07 3.18
C TYR A 276 -3.55 0.59 4.39
N ASN A 277 -2.73 -0.41 4.15
CA ASN A 277 -1.86 -1.05 5.13
C ASN A 277 -0.41 -1.00 4.64
N ALA A 278 0.50 -0.51 5.47
CA ALA A 278 1.93 -0.42 5.23
C ALA A 278 2.72 -1.02 6.40
N SER A 279 4.02 -1.18 6.26
CA SER A 279 4.88 -1.64 7.36
C SER A 279 4.85 -0.67 8.54
N GLU A 280 4.65 0.60 8.27
CA GLU A 280 4.59 1.70 9.22
C GLU A 280 3.29 1.76 10.02
N GLY A 281 2.19 1.20 9.48
CA GLY A 281 0.89 1.22 10.14
C GLY A 281 -0.27 0.76 9.26
N PHE A 282 -1.47 0.82 9.82
CA PHE A 282 -2.72 0.54 9.13
C PHE A 282 -3.57 1.82 9.14
N PHE A 283 -3.85 2.42 7.98
CA PHE A 283 -4.30 3.81 7.90
C PHE A 283 -5.72 3.99 7.36
N GLY A 284 -6.16 3.10 6.45
CA GLY A 284 -7.46 3.30 5.80
C GLY A 284 -8.19 2.01 5.45
N ILE A 285 -9.51 2.10 5.46
CA ILE A 285 -10.42 1.02 5.08
C ILE A 285 -11.54 1.61 4.21
N GLN A 286 -11.77 1.04 3.06
CA GLN A 286 -12.96 1.33 2.26
C GLN A 286 -14.20 0.81 3.02
N ASP A 287 -14.97 1.72 3.57
CA ASP A 287 -16.12 1.41 4.44
C ASP A 287 -17.44 1.28 3.69
N ASP A 288 -17.51 1.78 2.45
CA ASP A 288 -18.64 1.68 1.53
C ASP A 288 -18.15 1.14 0.18
N PRO A 289 -18.68 0.03 -0.33
CA PRO A 289 -18.26 -0.54 -1.62
C PRO A 289 -18.57 0.36 -2.83
N ASN A 290 -19.47 1.34 -2.67
CA ASN A 290 -19.84 2.30 -3.71
C ASN A 290 -19.00 3.59 -3.66
N ASP A 291 -18.22 3.78 -2.61
CA ASP A 291 -17.32 4.92 -2.41
C ASP A 291 -15.87 4.44 -2.55
N LYS A 292 -15.11 5.05 -3.47
CA LYS A 292 -13.69 4.73 -3.67
C LYS A 292 -12.80 5.27 -2.55
N SER A 293 -13.32 6.14 -1.70
CA SER A 293 -12.56 6.68 -0.57
C SER A 293 -12.49 5.69 0.59
N MET A 294 -11.46 5.84 1.39
CA MET A 294 -11.25 5.05 2.60
C MET A 294 -11.47 5.92 3.83
N SER A 295 -12.11 5.38 4.85
CA SER A 295 -12.15 5.98 6.18
C SER A 295 -10.76 5.96 6.80
N LEU A 296 -10.29 7.12 7.30
CA LEU A 296 -9.03 7.22 8.05
C LEU A 296 -9.19 6.59 9.43
N MET A 297 -8.28 5.68 9.79
CA MET A 297 -8.35 4.96 11.06
C MET A 297 -7.69 5.77 12.17
N LEU A 298 -8.48 6.24 13.16
CA LEU A 298 -8.11 7.31 14.06
C LEU A 298 -7.71 6.85 15.48
N ASP A 299 -7.96 5.59 15.85
CA ASP A 299 -7.73 5.07 17.21
C ASP A 299 -6.72 3.90 17.29
N TYR A 300 -5.89 3.72 16.25
CA TYR A 300 -4.91 2.61 16.19
C TYR A 300 -3.54 2.94 16.83
N GLY A 301 -3.43 4.03 17.58
CA GLY A 301 -2.13 4.45 18.12
C GLY A 301 -1.21 5.05 17.05
N VAL A 302 -1.81 5.65 16.04
CA VAL A 302 -1.16 6.47 15.01
C VAL A 302 -1.68 7.88 15.11
N TYR A 303 -0.79 8.84 15.32
CA TYR A 303 -1.07 10.27 15.23
C TYR A 303 -0.68 10.77 13.85
N TYR A 304 -1.55 11.54 13.22
CA TYR A 304 -1.39 12.02 11.85
C TYR A 304 -1.12 13.51 11.80
N GLU A 305 -0.18 13.90 10.93
CA GLU A 305 0.04 15.24 10.45
C GLU A 305 0.05 15.22 8.92
N PHE A 306 -0.26 16.35 8.31
CA PHE A 306 -0.43 16.46 6.87
C PHE A 306 0.38 17.63 6.33
N LEU A 307 1.31 17.35 5.42
CA LEU A 307 2.12 18.33 4.71
C LEU A 307 1.47 18.62 3.35
N PRO A 308 0.95 19.84 3.12
CA PRO A 308 0.40 20.20 1.82
C PRO A 308 1.42 20.04 0.70
N MET A 309 1.05 19.39 -0.41
CA MET A 309 1.95 19.11 -1.50
C MET A 309 2.36 20.37 -2.28
N ASP A 310 1.53 21.40 -2.29
CA ASP A 310 1.83 22.73 -2.82
C ASP A 310 2.88 23.49 -1.98
N GLU A 311 3.17 23.03 -0.77
CA GLU A 311 4.20 23.55 0.12
C GLU A 311 5.38 22.57 0.33
N PHE A 312 5.40 21.43 -0.37
CA PHE A 312 6.34 20.34 -0.11
C PHE A 312 7.83 20.75 -0.26
N GLU A 313 8.12 21.66 -1.16
CA GLU A 313 9.48 22.19 -1.38
C GLU A 313 9.76 23.49 -0.58
N SER A 314 8.80 23.94 0.24
CA SER A 314 8.98 25.12 1.08
C SER A 314 10.02 24.89 2.18
N GLU A 315 10.87 25.87 2.47
CA GLU A 315 11.79 25.81 3.61
C GLU A 315 11.07 25.70 4.95
N LYS A 316 9.83 26.20 5.03
CA LYS A 316 8.97 26.18 6.22
C LYS A 316 7.54 25.86 5.82
N PRO A 317 7.25 24.60 5.48
CA PRO A 317 5.91 24.21 5.11
C PRO A 317 4.95 24.29 6.31
N ASN A 318 3.71 24.66 6.07
CA ASN A 318 2.66 24.71 7.08
C ASN A 318 2.05 23.31 7.27
N ILE A 319 2.69 22.49 8.09
CA ILE A 319 2.19 21.16 8.42
C ILE A 319 1.01 21.30 9.37
N VAL A 320 -0.08 20.62 9.08
CA VAL A 320 -1.32 20.72 9.83
C VAL A 320 -1.71 19.40 10.51
N PRO A 321 -2.33 19.43 11.68
CA PRO A 321 -2.98 18.27 12.29
C PRO A 321 -4.29 17.94 11.56
N LEU A 322 -4.99 16.91 12.01
CA LEU A 322 -6.20 16.40 11.34
C LEU A 322 -7.29 17.48 11.14
N GLU A 323 -7.50 18.35 12.13
CA GLU A 323 -8.49 19.45 12.07
C GLU A 323 -8.14 20.55 11.07
N GLY A 324 -6.89 20.61 10.60
CA GLY A 324 -6.40 21.61 9.64
C GLY A 324 -6.48 21.18 8.18
N VAL A 325 -6.98 19.98 7.88
CA VAL A 325 -7.03 19.50 6.49
C VAL A 325 -8.21 20.07 5.70
N GLU A 326 -8.03 20.24 4.40
CA GLU A 326 -9.01 20.76 3.47
C GLU A 326 -9.40 19.68 2.45
N ILE A 327 -10.72 19.58 2.15
CA ILE A 327 -11.22 18.66 1.12
C ILE A 327 -10.68 19.09 -0.24
N GLY A 328 -10.19 18.13 -1.01
CA GLY A 328 -9.66 18.35 -2.35
C GLY A 328 -8.20 18.79 -2.42
N ARG A 329 -7.59 19.20 -1.30
CA ARG A 329 -6.16 19.51 -1.23
C ARG A 329 -5.33 18.23 -1.07
N ASN A 330 -4.19 18.16 -1.73
CA ASN A 330 -3.30 16.99 -1.68
C ASN A 330 -2.25 17.13 -0.57
N TYR A 331 -2.00 16.05 0.18
CA TYR A 331 -1.10 16.06 1.34
C TYR A 331 -0.15 14.87 1.33
N ALA A 332 1.10 15.07 1.72
CA ALA A 332 1.97 14.00 2.20
C ALA A 332 1.61 13.64 3.64
N ILE A 333 1.55 12.34 3.93
CA ILE A 333 1.23 11.85 5.27
C ILE A 333 2.48 11.79 6.13
N ILE A 334 2.39 12.37 7.32
CA ILE A 334 3.38 12.29 8.38
C ILE A 334 2.74 11.56 9.56
N ILE A 335 3.45 10.62 10.17
CA ILE A 335 2.93 9.82 11.27
C ILE A 335 3.84 9.81 12.49
N SER A 336 3.21 9.70 13.66
CA SER A 336 3.87 9.27 14.89
C SER A 336 3.13 8.06 15.45
N THR A 337 3.85 7.00 15.83
CA THR A 337 3.21 5.70 16.06
C THR A 337 3.69 5.00 17.34
N VAL A 338 2.88 4.06 17.84
CA VAL A 338 3.25 3.12 18.91
C VAL A 338 4.42 2.19 18.54
N CYS A 339 4.94 2.30 17.32
CA CYS A 339 6.16 1.59 16.90
C CYS A 339 7.43 2.45 17.05
N GLY A 340 7.32 3.69 17.51
CA GLY A 340 8.44 4.60 17.72
C GLY A 340 8.86 5.36 16.48
N LEU A 341 8.00 5.45 15.48
CA LEU A 341 8.17 6.42 14.39
C LEU A 341 7.64 7.77 14.88
N TRP A 342 8.44 8.83 14.74
CA TRP A 342 8.14 10.17 15.24
C TRP A 342 8.20 11.17 14.12
N ARG A 343 7.08 11.85 13.84
CA ARG A 343 6.90 12.79 12.72
C ARG A 343 7.54 12.27 11.43
N TYR A 344 7.23 11.01 11.14
CA TYR A 344 7.87 10.23 10.09
C TYR A 344 7.13 10.41 8.76
N GLU A 345 7.85 10.83 7.74
CA GLU A 345 7.34 10.94 6.37
C GLU A 345 7.28 9.55 5.74
N ILE A 346 6.06 9.02 5.54
CA ILE A 346 5.86 7.71 4.88
C ILE A 346 6.26 7.80 3.41
N GLY A 347 6.05 8.96 2.80
CA GLY A 347 6.26 9.22 1.39
C GLY A 347 5.04 8.91 0.52
N ASP A 348 3.88 8.63 1.11
CA ASP A 348 2.61 8.51 0.39
C ASP A 348 1.83 9.82 0.46
N THR A 349 1.05 10.09 -0.61
CA THR A 349 0.20 11.27 -0.71
C THR A 349 -1.27 10.87 -0.78
N ILE A 350 -2.11 11.70 -0.15
CA ILE A 350 -3.56 11.52 -0.10
C ILE A 350 -4.30 12.82 -0.35
N GLN A 351 -5.55 12.71 -0.74
CA GLN A 351 -6.49 13.81 -0.85
C GLN A 351 -7.74 13.49 -0.05
N PHE A 352 -8.16 14.39 0.85
CA PHE A 352 -9.39 14.22 1.59
C PHE A 352 -10.61 14.44 0.71
N THR A 353 -11.56 13.52 0.81
CA THR A 353 -12.87 13.58 0.14
C THR A 353 -13.99 13.97 1.10
N SER A 354 -13.76 13.78 2.41
CA SER A 354 -14.66 14.14 3.51
C SER A 354 -13.87 14.41 4.78
N VAL A 355 -14.41 15.25 5.66
CA VAL A 355 -13.90 15.51 7.01
C VAL A 355 -14.87 15.06 8.12
N ARG A 356 -16.04 14.50 7.74
CA ARG A 356 -17.06 13.99 8.69
C ARG A 356 -17.80 12.75 8.12
N PRO A 357 -17.29 11.52 8.31
CA PRO A 357 -15.98 11.16 8.88
C PRO A 357 -14.85 11.57 7.95
N TYR A 358 -13.61 11.54 8.45
CA TYR A 358 -12.42 11.75 7.62
C TYR A 358 -12.25 10.61 6.64
N LYS A 359 -12.42 10.92 5.35
CA LYS A 359 -12.22 9.98 4.24
C LYS A 359 -11.23 10.54 3.24
N PHE A 360 -10.47 9.66 2.62
CA PHE A 360 -9.43 10.04 1.68
C PHE A 360 -9.28 9.03 0.53
N VAL A 361 -8.62 9.46 -0.52
CA VAL A 361 -8.07 8.62 -1.58
C VAL A 361 -6.55 8.74 -1.60
N ILE A 362 -5.85 7.67 -1.95
CA ILE A 362 -4.40 7.70 -2.18
C ILE A 362 -4.18 8.31 -3.56
N THR A 363 -3.38 9.37 -3.63
CA THR A 363 -3.07 10.07 -4.88
C THR A 363 -1.71 9.68 -5.45
N GLY A 364 -0.81 9.14 -4.63
CA GLY A 364 0.49 8.70 -5.10
C GLY A 364 1.56 8.69 -4.03
N ARG A 365 2.77 9.08 -4.41
CA ARG A 365 3.94 9.16 -3.51
C ARG A 365 4.74 10.41 -3.75
N THR A 366 5.32 10.97 -2.68
CA THR A 366 6.19 12.15 -2.76
C THR A 366 7.45 11.94 -3.62
N LYS A 367 7.85 10.68 -3.84
CA LYS A 367 9.06 10.30 -4.61
C LYS A 367 8.78 9.51 -5.88
N TYR A 368 7.53 9.20 -6.18
CA TYR A 368 7.10 8.57 -7.45
C TYR A 368 6.24 9.55 -8.23
N PHE A 369 6.90 10.54 -8.75
CA PHE A 369 6.35 11.50 -9.68
C PHE A 369 7.41 11.79 -10.75
N ILE A 370 6.98 12.28 -11.89
CA ILE A 370 7.86 12.85 -12.89
C ILE A 370 7.59 14.35 -12.90
N ASN A 371 8.62 15.13 -12.55
CA ASN A 371 8.61 16.59 -12.61
C ASN A 371 9.91 17.09 -13.22
N ALA A 372 10.34 16.43 -14.28
CA ALA A 372 11.60 16.74 -14.97
C ALA A 372 11.53 18.03 -15.78
N PHE A 373 10.32 18.46 -16.14
CA PHE A 373 10.03 19.61 -17.00
C PHE A 373 8.98 20.55 -16.37
N GLY A 374 8.61 20.35 -15.11
CA GLY A 374 7.56 21.09 -14.41
C GLY A 374 6.14 20.58 -14.70
N GLU A 375 6.00 19.31 -15.03
CA GLU A 375 4.73 18.65 -15.38
C GLU A 375 4.00 17.99 -14.21
N GLU A 376 4.65 17.85 -13.07
CA GLU A 376 4.12 17.29 -11.81
C GLU A 376 3.23 16.05 -11.99
N LEU A 377 3.69 15.10 -12.83
CA LEU A 377 2.95 13.88 -13.13
C LEU A 377 3.01 12.92 -11.94
N ILE A 378 1.93 12.77 -11.21
CA ILE A 378 1.80 11.88 -10.06
C ILE A 378 1.23 10.50 -10.45
N MET A 379 1.31 9.54 -9.54
CA MET A 379 0.83 8.16 -9.76
C MET A 379 -0.65 8.11 -10.16
N ASP A 380 -1.51 8.89 -9.52
CA ASP A 380 -2.94 8.94 -9.83
C ASP A 380 -3.20 9.35 -11.30
N ASN A 381 -2.42 10.31 -11.82
CA ASN A 381 -2.48 10.67 -13.23
C ASN A 381 -2.07 9.49 -14.13
N ALA A 382 -0.95 8.83 -13.80
CA ALA A 382 -0.46 7.69 -14.56
C ALA A 382 -1.49 6.55 -14.62
N GLU A 383 -2.09 6.21 -13.49
CA GLU A 383 -3.08 5.12 -13.39
C GLU A 383 -4.35 5.43 -14.16
N LYS A 384 -4.90 6.64 -14.03
CA LYS A 384 -6.06 7.09 -14.81
C LYS A 384 -5.78 7.15 -16.31
N GLY A 385 -4.57 7.56 -16.69
CA GLY A 385 -4.13 7.56 -18.09
C GLY A 385 -4.07 6.15 -18.67
N ILE A 386 -3.41 5.24 -17.97
CA ILE A 386 -3.32 3.81 -18.34
C ILE A 386 -4.71 3.16 -18.43
N GLU A 387 -5.59 3.40 -17.43
CA GLU A 387 -6.95 2.88 -17.44
C GLU A 387 -7.72 3.32 -18.69
N ALA A 388 -7.65 4.62 -19.02
CA ALA A 388 -8.32 5.16 -20.20
C ALA A 388 -7.80 4.54 -21.50
N ALA A 389 -6.48 4.42 -21.63
CA ALA A 389 -5.85 3.80 -22.81
C ALA A 389 -6.19 2.32 -22.92
N CYS A 390 -6.14 1.56 -21.83
CA CYS A 390 -6.54 0.14 -21.80
C CYS A 390 -8.00 -0.04 -22.20
N LYS A 391 -8.90 0.76 -21.63
CA LYS A 391 -10.34 0.69 -21.91
C LYS A 391 -10.66 1.00 -23.37
N ALA A 392 -10.01 2.00 -23.96
CA ALA A 392 -10.28 2.41 -25.33
C ALA A 392 -9.70 1.48 -26.40
N THR A 393 -8.57 0.80 -26.09
CA THR A 393 -7.87 -0.07 -27.03
C THR A 393 -8.08 -1.57 -26.76
N GLY A 394 -8.83 -1.92 -25.71
CA GLY A 394 -9.00 -3.31 -25.29
C GLY A 394 -7.72 -3.98 -24.78
N ALA A 395 -6.69 -3.20 -24.48
CA ALA A 395 -5.42 -3.70 -23.95
C ALA A 395 -5.54 -4.09 -22.46
N GLN A 396 -4.66 -5.00 -22.01
CA GLN A 396 -4.48 -5.34 -20.62
C GLN A 396 -2.99 -5.33 -20.29
N ILE A 397 -2.63 -4.84 -19.12
CA ILE A 397 -1.25 -4.75 -18.68
C ILE A 397 -0.98 -5.61 -17.45
N SER A 398 0.25 -6.06 -17.28
CA SER A 398 0.72 -6.66 -16.02
C SER A 398 1.43 -5.64 -15.13
N ASP A 399 2.29 -4.81 -15.73
CA ASP A 399 3.04 -3.78 -15.02
C ASP A 399 3.57 -2.70 -15.97
N TYR A 400 4.05 -1.58 -15.40
CA TYR A 400 4.67 -0.50 -16.16
C TYR A 400 5.65 0.31 -15.32
N THR A 401 6.53 1.05 -16.02
CA THR A 401 7.36 2.10 -15.45
C THR A 401 7.51 3.23 -16.46
N ALA A 402 7.68 4.46 -15.98
CA ALA A 402 7.91 5.62 -16.82
C ALA A 402 9.02 6.52 -16.25
N ALA A 403 9.80 7.12 -17.17
CA ALA A 403 10.82 8.08 -16.82
C ALA A 403 11.01 9.10 -17.97
N PRO A 404 11.55 10.31 -17.69
CA PRO A 404 11.78 11.30 -18.72
C PRO A 404 12.94 10.88 -19.64
N ILE A 405 12.83 11.22 -20.93
CA ILE A 405 13.94 11.27 -21.86
C ILE A 405 14.40 12.72 -21.96
N PHE A 406 15.65 12.96 -21.57
CA PHE A 406 16.34 14.23 -21.79
C PHE A 406 17.10 14.15 -23.10
N MET A 407 16.86 15.06 -23.98
CA MET A 407 17.55 15.08 -25.28
C MET A 407 18.67 16.13 -25.32
N ASP A 408 19.76 15.81 -25.99
CA ASP A 408 20.90 16.74 -26.21
C ASP A 408 20.52 17.93 -27.08
N SER A 409 21.07 19.04 -26.74
CA SER A 409 21.19 20.40 -27.30
C SER A 409 20.23 20.94 -28.38
N ASN A 410 19.33 20.16 -28.99
CA ASN A 410 18.29 20.66 -29.92
C ASN A 410 17.05 19.79 -30.05
N ALA A 411 16.90 18.78 -29.22
CA ALA A 411 15.78 17.86 -29.27
C ALA A 411 14.83 18.06 -28.10
N LYS A 412 13.56 17.83 -28.36
CA LYS A 412 12.48 18.01 -27.41
C LYS A 412 12.41 16.82 -26.44
N CYS A 413 12.10 17.09 -25.18
CA CYS A 413 11.96 16.08 -24.14
C CYS A 413 10.66 15.30 -24.29
N ARG A 414 10.59 14.08 -23.75
CA ARG A 414 9.36 13.26 -23.67
C ARG A 414 9.38 12.34 -22.47
N HIS A 415 8.24 11.76 -22.12
CA HIS A 415 8.17 10.62 -21.21
C HIS A 415 8.27 9.33 -22.01
N GLN A 416 9.07 8.38 -21.52
CA GLN A 416 9.12 7.02 -22.03
C GLN A 416 8.46 6.08 -21.05
N TRP A 417 7.49 5.32 -21.54
CA TRP A 417 6.72 4.35 -20.80
C TRP A 417 7.10 2.95 -21.26
N LEU A 418 7.63 2.13 -20.35
CA LEU A 418 7.88 0.72 -20.59
C LEU A 418 6.72 -0.07 -20.00
N ILE A 419 5.94 -0.76 -20.84
CA ILE A 419 4.69 -1.41 -20.45
C ILE A 419 4.70 -2.88 -20.82
N GLU A 420 4.45 -3.75 -19.87
CA GLU A 420 4.25 -5.18 -20.11
C GLU A 420 2.76 -5.46 -20.31
N PHE A 421 2.38 -5.80 -21.53
CA PHE A 421 1.02 -6.14 -21.89
C PHE A 421 0.73 -7.64 -21.66
N THR A 422 -0.38 -7.95 -21.03
CA THR A 422 -0.97 -9.30 -21.02
C THR A 422 -1.87 -9.52 -22.23
N LYS A 423 -2.47 -8.42 -22.73
CA LYS A 423 -3.18 -8.38 -24.01
C LYS A 423 -2.78 -7.09 -24.73
N MET A 424 -2.20 -7.25 -25.91
CA MET A 424 -1.76 -6.12 -26.73
C MET A 424 -2.94 -5.26 -27.19
N PRO A 425 -2.77 -3.93 -27.30
CA PRO A 425 -3.70 -3.08 -28.02
C PRO A 425 -3.63 -3.39 -29.54
N ASP A 426 -4.70 -3.08 -30.24
CA ASP A 426 -4.71 -3.20 -31.72
C ASP A 426 -3.67 -2.26 -32.38
N SER A 427 -3.39 -1.12 -31.74
CA SER A 427 -2.42 -0.12 -32.19
C SER A 427 -1.71 0.50 -30.99
N ILE A 428 -0.39 0.38 -30.93
CA ILE A 428 0.45 1.04 -29.91
C ILE A 428 0.35 2.55 -30.06
N SER A 429 0.35 3.07 -31.28
CA SER A 429 0.25 4.53 -31.51
C SER A 429 -1.10 5.10 -31.02
N ASP A 430 -2.20 4.36 -31.13
CA ASP A 430 -3.47 4.79 -30.55
C ASP A 430 -3.45 4.73 -29.03
N PHE A 431 -2.83 3.71 -28.45
CA PHE A 431 -2.64 3.62 -27.00
C PHE A 431 -1.83 4.82 -26.47
N GLU A 432 -0.70 5.16 -27.11
CA GLU A 432 0.11 6.34 -26.79
C GLU A 432 -0.70 7.63 -26.85
N ARG A 433 -1.43 7.83 -27.93
CA ARG A 433 -2.23 9.03 -28.17
C ARG A 433 -3.33 9.19 -27.09
N ILE A 434 -4.01 8.09 -26.73
CA ILE A 434 -5.08 8.13 -25.73
C ILE A 434 -4.49 8.35 -24.33
N LEU A 435 -3.38 7.68 -23.99
CA LEU A 435 -2.68 7.90 -22.73
C LEU A 435 -2.24 9.35 -22.60
N ASP A 436 -1.55 9.90 -23.61
CA ASP A 436 -1.08 11.29 -23.64
C ASP A 436 -2.24 12.31 -23.53
N SER A 437 -3.31 12.09 -24.30
CA SER A 437 -4.49 12.96 -24.24
C SER A 437 -5.17 12.92 -22.87
N LYS A 438 -5.24 11.75 -22.24
CA LYS A 438 -5.83 11.63 -20.90
C LYS A 438 -4.97 12.29 -19.84
N LEU A 439 -3.65 12.19 -19.93
CA LEU A 439 -2.74 12.89 -19.03
C LEU A 439 -2.90 14.41 -19.16
N GLN A 440 -3.03 14.95 -20.38
CA GLN A 440 -3.33 16.39 -20.61
C GLN A 440 -4.67 16.80 -19.99
N GLU A 441 -5.71 15.98 -20.14
CA GLU A 441 -7.04 16.26 -19.59
C GLU A 441 -7.05 16.38 -18.06
N ILE A 442 -6.26 15.56 -17.34
CA ILE A 442 -6.32 15.44 -15.88
C ILE A 442 -5.17 16.11 -15.14
N ASN A 443 -4.18 16.65 -15.85
CA ASN A 443 -3.03 17.34 -15.28
C ASN A 443 -2.72 18.60 -16.09
N SER A 444 -3.06 19.76 -15.53
CA SER A 444 -2.89 21.07 -16.17
C SER A 444 -1.43 21.43 -16.43
N ASP A 445 -0.50 20.97 -15.57
CA ASP A 445 0.92 21.24 -15.74
C ASP A 445 1.49 20.39 -16.89
N TYR A 446 1.07 19.13 -16.97
CA TYR A 446 1.39 18.26 -18.11
C TYR A 446 0.82 18.86 -19.41
N GLU A 447 -0.46 19.28 -19.45
CA GLU A 447 -1.09 19.95 -20.58
C GLU A 447 -0.29 21.18 -21.02
N ALA A 448 0.07 22.06 -20.08
CA ALA A 448 0.85 23.27 -20.37
C ALA A 448 2.22 22.95 -20.99
N LYS A 449 2.90 21.88 -20.56
CA LYS A 449 4.20 21.45 -21.14
C LYS A 449 4.05 20.76 -22.50
N ARG A 450 2.89 20.12 -22.75
CA ARG A 450 2.53 19.50 -24.03
C ARG A 450 2.10 20.52 -25.09
N PHE A 451 1.77 21.77 -24.67
CA PHE A 451 1.25 22.78 -25.59
C PHE A 451 2.18 23.04 -26.78
N HIS A 452 1.69 22.76 -27.98
CA HIS A 452 2.42 22.83 -29.26
C HIS A 452 3.76 22.08 -29.28
N ASP A 453 3.94 21.07 -28.44
CA ASP A 453 5.20 20.28 -28.34
C ASP A 453 6.45 21.16 -28.07
N VAL A 454 6.27 22.29 -27.41
CA VAL A 454 7.37 23.26 -27.20
C VAL A 454 8.39 22.72 -26.20
N THR A 455 7.91 22.20 -25.08
CA THR A 455 8.77 21.69 -24.00
C THR A 455 8.77 20.17 -23.97
N LEU A 456 7.60 19.56 -24.03
CA LEU A 456 7.40 18.13 -23.90
C LEU A 456 6.67 17.61 -25.15
N GLN A 457 7.24 16.61 -25.81
CA GLN A 457 6.61 15.90 -26.92
C GLN A 457 5.62 14.85 -26.42
N GLN A 458 4.80 14.29 -27.33
CA GLN A 458 3.99 13.11 -27.04
C GLN A 458 4.85 12.01 -26.42
N LEU A 459 4.32 11.37 -25.40
CA LEU A 459 4.96 10.23 -24.76
C LEU A 459 5.20 9.08 -25.74
N GLU A 460 6.17 8.24 -25.40
CA GLU A 460 6.55 7.04 -26.16
C GLU A 460 6.28 5.80 -25.31
N VAL A 461 5.66 4.77 -25.90
CA VAL A 461 5.44 3.46 -25.27
C VAL A 461 6.37 2.42 -25.86
N VAL A 462 7.22 1.84 -25.05
CA VAL A 462 8.03 0.67 -25.38
C VAL A 462 7.35 -0.56 -24.81
N VAL A 463 7.11 -1.55 -25.65
CA VAL A 463 6.52 -2.83 -25.23
C VAL A 463 7.59 -3.64 -24.50
N ALA A 464 7.30 -3.97 -23.25
CA ALA A 464 8.13 -4.88 -22.48
C ALA A 464 7.85 -6.33 -22.88
N ARG A 465 8.90 -7.14 -22.99
CA ARG A 465 8.75 -8.58 -23.13
C ARG A 465 8.07 -9.19 -21.92
N LYS A 466 7.45 -10.33 -22.10
CA LYS A 466 6.79 -11.07 -21.03
C LYS A 466 7.76 -11.36 -19.86
N ASN A 467 7.31 -11.12 -18.64
CA ASN A 467 8.04 -11.29 -17.37
C ASN A 467 9.26 -10.37 -17.17
N LEU A 468 9.42 -9.33 -17.97
CA LEU A 468 10.57 -8.42 -17.85
C LEU A 468 10.71 -7.85 -16.43
N PHE A 469 9.62 -7.35 -15.86
CA PHE A 469 9.62 -6.73 -14.54
C PHE A 469 9.97 -7.74 -13.43
N ASN A 470 9.46 -8.96 -13.54
CA ASN A 470 9.80 -10.03 -12.60
C ASN A 470 11.27 -10.42 -12.68
N ASP A 471 11.82 -10.53 -13.90
CA ASP A 471 13.23 -10.84 -14.13
C ASP A 471 14.14 -9.73 -13.57
N TRP A 472 13.75 -8.47 -13.76
CA TRP A 472 14.48 -7.34 -13.17
C TRP A 472 14.43 -7.37 -11.64
N LEU A 473 13.29 -7.68 -11.03
CA LEU A 473 13.17 -7.87 -9.58
C LEU A 473 14.04 -9.04 -9.09
N LYS A 474 14.10 -10.15 -9.85
CA LYS A 474 15.02 -11.28 -9.57
C LYS A 474 16.49 -10.82 -9.56
N LEU A 475 16.90 -10.09 -10.60
CA LEU A 475 18.26 -9.54 -10.71
C LEU A 475 18.62 -8.64 -9.52
N LYS A 476 17.64 -7.89 -8.99
CA LYS A 476 17.80 -7.04 -7.81
C LYS A 476 17.72 -7.79 -6.48
N GLY A 477 17.51 -9.10 -6.49
CA GLY A 477 17.28 -9.89 -5.27
C GLY A 477 15.98 -9.52 -4.55
N LYS A 478 15.01 -8.97 -5.30
CA LYS A 478 13.76 -8.42 -4.79
C LYS A 478 12.52 -9.19 -5.23
N LEU A 479 12.67 -10.34 -5.85
CA LEU A 479 11.54 -11.18 -6.22
C LEU A 479 10.99 -11.92 -4.98
N GLY A 480 9.68 -11.90 -4.82
CA GLY A 480 9.03 -12.62 -3.72
C GLY A 480 9.00 -11.81 -2.41
N GLY A 481 8.14 -10.83 -2.31
CA GLY A 481 7.91 -9.97 -1.17
C GLY A 481 7.12 -8.74 -1.56
N GLN A 482 7.11 -7.72 -0.72
CA GLN A 482 6.40 -6.46 -1.01
C GLN A 482 7.17 -5.53 -1.98
N HIS A 483 8.05 -6.08 -2.82
CA HIS A 483 8.82 -5.27 -3.75
C HIS A 483 7.95 -4.81 -4.92
N LYS A 484 8.00 -3.51 -5.19
CA LYS A 484 7.21 -2.85 -6.24
C LYS A 484 8.14 -2.30 -7.31
N ILE A 485 7.68 -2.34 -8.55
CA ILE A 485 8.33 -1.61 -9.65
C ILE A 485 8.19 -0.11 -9.37
N PRO A 486 9.28 0.69 -9.48
CA PRO A 486 9.19 2.14 -9.45
C PRO A 486 8.44 2.63 -10.70
N ARG A 487 7.16 2.99 -10.52
CA ARG A 487 6.26 3.27 -11.65
C ARG A 487 6.54 4.61 -12.33
N LEU A 488 6.86 5.63 -11.53
CA LEU A 488 7.29 6.94 -12.02
C LEU A 488 8.61 7.31 -11.39
N SER A 489 9.54 7.84 -12.16
CA SER A 489 10.85 8.25 -11.67
C SER A 489 11.42 9.40 -12.49
N ASN A 490 11.96 10.43 -11.82
CA ASN A 490 12.76 11.47 -12.48
C ASN A 490 14.10 10.94 -12.99
N SER A 491 14.55 9.78 -12.50
CA SER A 491 15.80 9.12 -12.91
C SER A 491 15.55 7.97 -13.87
N ARG A 492 16.32 7.89 -14.93
CA ARG A 492 16.27 6.80 -15.91
C ARG A 492 16.97 5.51 -15.45
N LYS A 493 17.68 5.53 -14.32
CA LYS A 493 18.52 4.40 -13.86
C LYS A 493 17.80 3.03 -13.90
N ASN A 494 16.56 2.97 -13.48
CA ASN A 494 15.80 1.72 -13.44
C ASN A 494 15.25 1.34 -14.81
N ILE A 495 14.63 2.28 -15.52
CA ILE A 495 14.06 2.02 -16.84
C ILE A 495 15.15 1.63 -17.85
N ASP A 496 16.33 2.25 -17.81
CA ASP A 496 17.43 1.92 -18.71
C ASP A 496 17.98 0.50 -18.45
N GLN A 497 18.00 0.06 -17.20
CA GLN A 497 18.35 -1.34 -16.88
C GLN A 497 17.31 -2.32 -17.44
N MET A 498 16.02 -1.99 -17.29
CA MET A 498 14.94 -2.82 -17.82
C MET A 498 14.96 -2.85 -19.35
N LEU A 499 15.20 -1.69 -20.00
CA LEU A 499 15.34 -1.60 -21.46
C LEU A 499 16.53 -2.44 -21.98
N ALA A 500 17.66 -2.44 -21.25
CA ALA A 500 18.80 -3.29 -21.59
C ALA A 500 18.49 -4.79 -21.47
N MET A 501 17.53 -5.17 -20.63
CA MET A 501 17.04 -6.56 -20.50
C MET A 501 15.87 -6.88 -21.45
N ASN A 502 15.31 -5.88 -22.11
CA ASN A 502 14.17 -6.01 -23.03
C ASN A 502 14.63 -6.44 -24.44
N ILE A 503 15.56 -7.38 -24.51
CA ILE A 503 16.05 -7.96 -25.77
C ILE A 503 15.25 -9.25 -26.03
N ASN A 504 14.67 -9.35 -27.21
CA ASN A 504 13.95 -10.54 -27.68
C ASN A 504 14.91 -11.68 -28.04
#